data_b2acd8828052ee87663e3f57bab912f2
#
_entry.id   b2acd8828052ee87663e3f57bab912f2
#
_cell.length_a   1.000
_cell.length_b   1.000
_cell.length_c   1.000
_cell.angle_alpha   90.00
_cell.angle_beta   90.00
_cell.angle_gamma   90.00
#
_symmetry.space_group_name_H-M   'P 1'
#
loop_
_entity.id
_entity.type
_entity.pdbx_description
1 polymer ?
#
loop_
_entity_poly.entity_id
_entity_poly.type
_entity_poly.pdbx_seq_one_letter_code
_entity_poly.pdbx_strand_id
1 'polypeptide(L)'
;MKILIVTDAYFPQVNGVVRTLHETGEVLKSQGHTLEYITPQQFLTVPMPKYNEIRLSINVWPRVSNLINSIKPDAIHIATEGPLGFMARRHCIKKGLKFTTSFHTRFDKYIKLYMPIIPAKWSEKFLCNFHNKAERILITTESMREELIALGVDNSKMVTWTRGGNHGAFKNPIKRDLPYKRP
;
A
#
# COMPACT_ATOMS: atom_id res chain seq x y z
N MET A 1 -6.38 2.37 -20.03
CA MET A 1 -6.29 1.12 -19.26
C MET A 1 -7.17 1.22 -18.02
N LYS A 2 -7.77 0.11 -17.60
CA LYS A 2 -8.49 0.01 -16.32
C LYS A 2 -7.52 -0.51 -15.26
N ILE A 3 -7.18 0.31 -14.28
CA ILE A 3 -6.22 0.00 -13.22
C ILE A 3 -7.00 -0.21 -11.92
N LEU A 4 -6.78 -1.35 -11.27
CA LEU A 4 -7.33 -1.65 -9.96
C LEU A 4 -6.28 -1.41 -8.88
N ILE A 5 -6.63 -0.60 -7.89
CA ILE A 5 -5.83 -0.39 -6.67
C ILE A 5 -6.53 -1.08 -5.49
N VAL A 6 -5.83 -2.00 -4.84
CA VAL A 6 -6.30 -2.68 -3.64
C VAL A 6 -5.53 -2.17 -2.44
N THR A 7 -6.24 -1.65 -1.43
CA THR A 7 -5.62 -1.04 -0.25
C THR A 7 -6.47 -1.23 1.01
N ASP A 8 -5.81 -1.52 2.13
CA ASP A 8 -6.43 -1.54 3.46
C ASP A 8 -6.42 -0.15 4.13
N ALA A 9 -5.67 0.81 3.57
CA ALA A 9 -5.60 2.19 4.02
C ALA A 9 -6.29 3.11 3.00
N TYR A 10 -7.45 3.65 3.37
CA TYR A 10 -8.22 4.56 2.51
C TYR A 10 -9.03 5.55 3.35
N PHE A 11 -9.63 6.56 2.72
CA PHE A 11 -10.51 7.50 3.42
C PHE A 11 -11.55 6.76 4.29
N PRO A 12 -11.95 7.30 5.45
CA PRO A 12 -11.61 8.60 6.03
C PRO A 12 -10.26 8.66 6.77
N GLN A 13 -9.43 7.63 6.74
CA GLN A 13 -8.08 7.68 7.31
C GLN A 13 -7.25 8.79 6.65
N VAL A 14 -6.53 9.58 7.46
CA VAL A 14 -5.62 10.62 6.97
C VAL A 14 -4.19 10.20 7.30
N ASN A 15 -3.52 9.60 6.33
CA ASN A 15 -2.11 9.21 6.44
C ASN A 15 -1.38 9.31 5.09
N GLY A 16 -0.07 9.16 5.12
CA GLY A 16 0.77 9.30 3.93
C GLY A 16 0.45 8.29 2.81
N VAL A 17 -0.03 7.09 3.14
CA VAL A 17 -0.41 6.07 2.15
C VAL A 17 -1.65 6.51 1.39
N VAL A 18 -2.71 6.89 2.12
CA VAL A 18 -3.98 7.37 1.54
C VAL A 18 -3.74 8.54 0.60
N ARG A 19 -2.98 9.54 1.08
CA ARG A 19 -2.65 10.72 0.27
C ARG A 19 -1.87 10.34 -1.00
N THR A 20 -0.85 9.50 -0.87
CA THR A 20 -0.05 9.05 -2.02
C THR A 20 -0.92 8.33 -3.05
N LEU A 21 -1.78 7.41 -2.62
CA LEU A 21 -2.65 6.66 -3.51
C LEU A 21 -3.69 7.56 -4.20
N HIS A 22 -4.22 8.55 -3.47
CA HIS A 22 -5.15 9.51 -4.03
C HIS A 22 -4.48 10.39 -5.11
N GLU A 23 -3.35 11.02 -4.79
CA GLU A 23 -2.62 11.88 -5.73
C GLU A 23 -2.15 11.09 -6.96
N THR A 24 -1.63 9.87 -6.77
CA THR A 24 -1.28 8.98 -7.88
C THR A 24 -2.49 8.66 -8.74
N GLY A 25 -3.63 8.41 -8.10
CA GLY A 25 -4.89 8.16 -8.79
C GLY A 25 -5.32 9.32 -9.66
N GLU A 26 -5.25 10.55 -9.16
CA GLU A 26 -5.62 11.74 -9.94
C GLU A 26 -4.69 11.95 -11.15
N VAL A 27 -3.39 11.71 -10.98
CA VAL A 27 -2.43 11.76 -12.10
C VAL A 27 -2.76 10.70 -13.16
N LEU A 28 -3.01 9.46 -12.75
CA LEU A 28 -3.35 8.39 -13.70
C LEU A 28 -4.67 8.67 -14.45
N LYS A 29 -5.68 9.24 -13.76
CA LYS A 29 -6.92 9.68 -14.41
C LYS A 29 -6.68 10.79 -15.43
N SER A 30 -5.84 11.77 -15.09
CA SER A 30 -5.47 12.86 -16.02
C SER A 30 -4.73 12.35 -17.26
N GLN A 31 -4.09 11.18 -17.17
CA GLN A 31 -3.44 10.47 -18.27
C GLN A 31 -4.41 9.58 -19.08
N GLY A 32 -5.71 9.62 -18.79
CA GLY A 32 -6.74 8.87 -19.52
C GLY A 32 -6.93 7.42 -19.05
N HIS A 33 -6.44 7.06 -17.85
CA HIS A 33 -6.70 5.75 -17.26
C HIS A 33 -8.00 5.74 -16.44
N THR A 34 -8.70 4.62 -16.43
CA THR A 34 -9.84 4.37 -15.54
C THR A 34 -9.34 3.72 -14.27
N LEU A 35 -9.69 4.27 -13.10
CA LEU A 35 -9.29 3.74 -11.81
C LEU A 35 -10.46 3.12 -11.06
N GLU A 36 -10.23 1.93 -10.56
CA GLU A 36 -11.11 1.20 -9.67
C GLU A 36 -10.39 0.92 -8.35
N TYR A 37 -11.13 0.89 -7.26
CA TYR A 37 -10.57 0.69 -5.93
C TYR A 37 -11.28 -0.43 -5.19
N ILE A 38 -10.51 -1.27 -4.50
CA ILE A 38 -10.99 -2.17 -3.45
C ILE A 38 -10.45 -1.66 -2.13
N THR A 39 -11.35 -1.18 -1.27
CA THR A 39 -11.02 -0.48 -0.01
C THR A 39 -11.86 -1.00 1.15
N PRO A 40 -11.51 -0.71 2.41
CA PRO A 40 -12.28 -1.13 3.57
C PRO A 40 -13.74 -0.67 3.56
N GLN A 41 -14.08 0.44 2.88
CA GLN A 41 -15.45 0.96 2.79
C GLN A 41 -16.46 -0.02 2.17
N GLN A 42 -15.97 -0.98 1.39
CA GLN A 42 -16.80 -2.00 0.73
C GLN A 42 -17.02 -3.24 1.59
N PHE A 43 -16.46 -3.29 2.80
CA PHE A 43 -16.46 -4.47 3.67
C PHE A 43 -16.93 -4.14 5.07
N LEU A 44 -17.31 -5.16 5.81
CA LEU A 44 -17.43 -5.04 7.26
C LEU A 44 -16.04 -4.86 7.87
N THR A 45 -15.90 -3.95 8.81
CA THR A 45 -14.62 -3.66 9.41
C THR A 45 -14.69 -3.67 10.93
N VAL A 46 -13.62 -4.10 11.56
CA VAL A 46 -13.42 -4.02 13.01
C VAL A 46 -12.25 -3.10 13.32
N PRO A 47 -12.29 -2.33 14.42
CA PRO A 47 -11.17 -1.51 14.82
C PRO A 47 -9.98 -2.39 15.21
N MET A 48 -8.77 -1.96 14.87
CA MET A 48 -7.55 -2.62 15.33
C MET A 48 -7.36 -2.35 16.83
N PRO A 49 -7.05 -3.37 17.65
CA PRO A 49 -6.75 -3.15 19.07
C PRO A 49 -5.67 -2.08 19.25
N LYS A 50 -5.90 -1.11 20.17
CA LYS A 50 -5.04 0.06 20.46
C LYS A 50 -4.99 1.16 19.36
N TYR A 51 -5.52 0.93 18.17
CA TYR A 51 -5.52 1.89 17.04
C TYR A 51 -6.88 1.88 16.35
N ASN A 52 -7.86 2.46 17.00
CA ASN A 52 -9.26 2.45 16.54
C ASN A 52 -9.47 3.14 15.18
N GLU A 53 -8.55 4.02 14.79
CA GLU A 53 -8.52 4.67 13.49
C GLU A 53 -8.14 3.70 12.35
N ILE A 54 -7.42 2.61 12.66
CA ILE A 54 -7.09 1.57 11.69
C ILE A 54 -8.19 0.51 11.73
N ARG A 55 -8.89 0.36 10.62
CA ARG A 55 -9.99 -0.60 10.52
C ARG A 55 -9.58 -1.79 9.65
N LEU A 56 -9.66 -2.98 10.23
CA LEU A 56 -9.36 -4.23 9.55
C LEU A 56 -10.63 -4.76 8.88
N SER A 57 -10.54 -5.00 7.57
CA SER A 57 -11.64 -5.60 6.82
C SER A 57 -11.81 -7.07 7.20
N ILE A 58 -13.05 -7.45 7.50
CA ILE A 58 -13.45 -8.83 7.72
C ILE A 58 -14.38 -9.29 6.61
N ASN A 59 -14.65 -10.60 6.52
CA ASN A 59 -15.47 -11.18 5.44
C ASN A 59 -14.92 -10.85 4.02
N VAL A 60 -13.60 -10.81 3.91
CA VAL A 60 -12.92 -10.41 2.66
C VAL A 60 -12.98 -11.52 1.59
N TRP A 61 -13.05 -12.79 1.99
CA TRP A 61 -13.20 -13.91 1.06
C TRP A 61 -14.66 -14.41 1.03
N PRO A 62 -15.28 -14.70 -0.15
CA PRO A 62 -14.74 -14.60 -1.52
C PRO A 62 -14.92 -13.22 -2.18
N ARG A 63 -15.38 -12.21 -1.42
CA ARG A 63 -15.83 -10.92 -1.96
C ARG A 63 -14.74 -10.18 -2.76
N VAL A 64 -13.49 -10.17 -2.28
CA VAL A 64 -12.36 -9.56 -3.02
C VAL A 64 -12.18 -10.24 -4.38
N SER A 65 -12.22 -11.58 -4.41
CA SER A 65 -12.10 -12.34 -5.66
C SER A 65 -13.22 -12.02 -6.65
N ASN A 66 -14.46 -11.90 -6.15
CA ASN A 66 -15.62 -11.58 -6.99
C ASN A 66 -15.52 -10.15 -7.56
N LEU A 67 -15.07 -9.19 -6.75
CA LEU A 67 -14.84 -7.82 -7.20
C LEU A 67 -13.77 -7.76 -8.29
N ILE A 68 -12.62 -8.42 -8.11
CA ILE A 68 -11.57 -8.45 -9.15
C ILE A 68 -12.11 -9.06 -10.45
N ASN A 69 -12.86 -10.16 -10.36
CA ASN A 69 -13.46 -10.82 -11.53
C ASN A 69 -14.51 -9.94 -12.24
N SER A 70 -15.29 -9.15 -11.50
CA SER A 70 -16.31 -8.26 -12.08
C SER A 70 -15.69 -7.01 -12.70
N ILE A 71 -14.66 -6.43 -12.08
CA ILE A 71 -13.95 -5.25 -12.56
C ILE A 71 -13.18 -5.56 -13.84
N LYS A 72 -12.60 -6.76 -13.96
CA LYS A 72 -11.74 -7.17 -15.09
C LYS A 72 -10.67 -6.11 -15.40
N PRO A 73 -9.76 -5.84 -14.47
CA PRO A 73 -8.75 -4.81 -14.63
C PRO A 73 -7.67 -5.24 -15.63
N ASP A 74 -7.10 -4.27 -16.34
CA ASP A 74 -5.91 -4.48 -17.20
C ASP A 74 -4.63 -4.53 -16.36
N ALA A 75 -4.60 -3.84 -15.21
CA ALA A 75 -3.47 -3.83 -14.28
C ALA A 75 -3.99 -3.84 -12.83
N ILE A 76 -3.25 -4.53 -11.95
CA ILE A 76 -3.58 -4.64 -10.52
C ILE A 76 -2.41 -4.14 -9.69
N HIS A 77 -2.68 -3.17 -8.81
CA HIS A 77 -1.73 -2.70 -7.82
C HIS A 77 -2.23 -3.01 -6.41
N ILE A 78 -1.46 -3.77 -5.64
CA ILE A 78 -1.75 -4.10 -4.25
C ILE A 78 -0.87 -3.22 -3.37
N ALA A 79 -1.47 -2.20 -2.78
CA ALA A 79 -0.74 -1.13 -2.10
C ALA A 79 -0.43 -1.43 -0.63
N THR A 80 -1.10 -2.40 -0.01
CA THR A 80 -0.92 -2.73 1.41
C THR A 80 -0.97 -4.24 1.65
N GLU A 81 -0.36 -4.67 2.76
CA GLU A 81 -0.21 -6.09 3.13
C GLU A 81 -1.32 -6.58 4.09
N GLY A 82 -2.37 -5.80 4.25
CA GLY A 82 -3.51 -6.13 5.11
C GLY A 82 -4.44 -7.20 4.52
N PRO A 83 -5.61 -7.44 5.15
CA PRO A 83 -6.54 -8.48 4.73
C PRO A 83 -6.98 -8.39 3.27
N LEU A 84 -7.26 -7.17 2.76
CA LEU A 84 -7.65 -6.95 1.37
C LEU A 84 -6.50 -7.26 0.42
N GLY A 85 -5.31 -6.73 0.71
CA GLY A 85 -4.11 -6.97 -0.09
C GLY A 85 -3.74 -8.45 -0.12
N PHE A 86 -3.81 -9.14 1.03
CA PHE A 86 -3.54 -10.58 1.11
C PHE A 86 -4.50 -11.41 0.24
N MET A 87 -5.79 -11.10 0.28
CA MET A 87 -6.79 -11.82 -0.50
C MET A 87 -6.70 -11.52 -1.99
N ALA A 88 -6.42 -10.28 -2.37
CA ALA A 88 -6.16 -9.90 -3.75
C ALA A 88 -4.93 -10.64 -4.31
N ARG A 89 -3.81 -10.63 -3.56
CA ARG A 89 -2.60 -11.39 -3.91
C ARG A 89 -2.89 -12.88 -4.10
N ARG A 90 -3.60 -13.50 -3.15
CA ARG A 90 -3.98 -14.92 -3.25
C ARG A 90 -4.80 -15.20 -4.52
N HIS A 91 -5.75 -14.32 -4.83
CA HIS A 91 -6.55 -14.42 -6.05
C HIS A 91 -5.67 -14.32 -7.30
N CYS A 92 -4.81 -13.30 -7.37
CA CYS A 92 -3.92 -13.10 -8.51
C CYS A 92 -3.01 -14.31 -8.75
N ILE A 93 -2.37 -14.84 -7.70
CA ILE A 93 -1.53 -16.03 -7.79
C ILE A 93 -2.33 -17.23 -8.30
N LYS A 94 -3.52 -17.47 -7.74
CA LYS A 94 -4.39 -18.62 -8.15
C LYS A 94 -4.82 -18.53 -9.61
N LYS A 95 -5.01 -17.31 -10.13
CA LYS A 95 -5.47 -17.05 -11.50
C LYS A 95 -4.35 -16.76 -12.49
N GLY A 96 -3.09 -16.74 -12.06
CA GLY A 96 -1.96 -16.37 -12.91
C GLY A 96 -1.97 -14.90 -13.34
N LEU A 97 -2.66 -14.02 -12.60
CA LEU A 97 -2.74 -12.59 -12.89
C LEU A 97 -1.47 -11.89 -12.39
N LYS A 98 -0.89 -11.06 -13.24
CA LYS A 98 0.23 -10.19 -12.86
C LYS A 98 -0.26 -9.05 -11.97
N PHE A 99 0.53 -8.70 -10.98
CA PHE A 99 0.24 -7.58 -10.08
C PHE A 99 1.53 -6.91 -9.61
N THR A 100 1.42 -5.65 -9.23
CA THR A 100 2.48 -4.89 -8.59
C THR A 100 2.16 -4.65 -7.13
N THR A 101 3.18 -4.40 -6.32
CA THR A 101 3.04 -4.02 -4.92
C THR A 101 3.83 -2.75 -4.62
N SER A 102 3.53 -2.09 -3.52
CA SER A 102 4.31 -0.96 -3.03
C SER A 102 4.70 -1.13 -1.57
N PHE A 103 5.90 -0.65 -1.27
CA PHE A 103 6.40 -0.57 0.10
C PHE A 103 6.20 0.85 0.61
N HIS A 104 5.17 1.05 1.42
CA HIS A 104 4.88 2.37 1.99
C HIS A 104 5.51 2.55 3.37
N THR A 105 5.58 1.47 4.14
CA THR A 105 6.02 1.49 5.54
C THR A 105 6.56 0.12 5.90
N ARG A 106 7.53 0.08 6.81
CA ARG A 106 8.04 -1.17 7.40
C ARG A 106 6.97 -1.80 8.30
N PHE A 107 6.00 -2.48 7.68
CA PHE A 107 4.87 -3.10 8.37
C PHE A 107 5.32 -4.17 9.38
N ASP A 108 6.45 -4.83 9.12
CA ASP A 108 7.10 -5.77 10.05
C ASP A 108 7.49 -5.11 11.39
N LYS A 109 8.00 -3.86 11.35
CA LYS A 109 8.30 -3.09 12.57
C LYS A 109 7.02 -2.75 13.33
N TYR A 110 5.93 -2.45 12.61
CA TYR A 110 4.62 -2.19 13.20
C TYR A 110 3.98 -3.46 13.78
N ILE A 111 4.03 -4.59 13.08
CA ILE A 111 3.55 -5.88 13.62
C ILE A 111 4.25 -6.18 14.94
N LYS A 112 5.56 -6.01 15.01
CA LYS A 112 6.34 -6.23 16.23
C LYS A 112 5.87 -5.33 17.40
N LEU A 113 5.50 -4.10 17.10
CA LEU A 113 4.98 -3.15 18.11
C LEU A 113 3.56 -3.50 18.55
N TYR A 114 2.70 -3.95 17.62
CA TYR A 114 1.27 -4.16 17.85
C TYR A 114 0.92 -5.59 18.24
N MET A 115 1.70 -6.55 17.80
CA MET A 115 1.51 -7.98 18.05
C MET A 115 2.83 -8.62 18.49
N PRO A 116 3.33 -8.29 19.69
CA PRO A 116 4.65 -8.74 20.17
C PRO A 116 4.77 -10.28 20.29
N ILE A 117 3.64 -10.98 20.26
CA ILE A 117 3.58 -12.45 20.26
C ILE A 117 4.07 -13.05 18.92
N ILE A 118 4.05 -12.28 17.83
CA ILE A 118 4.52 -12.75 16.51
C ILE A 118 6.04 -12.59 16.45
N PRO A 119 6.80 -13.70 16.28
CA PRO A 119 8.25 -13.61 16.13
C PRO A 119 8.63 -12.74 14.91
N ALA A 120 9.62 -11.86 15.08
CA ALA A 120 10.06 -10.95 14.01
C ALA A 120 10.40 -11.68 12.70
N LYS A 121 11.06 -12.85 12.79
CA LYS A 121 11.39 -13.69 11.62
C LYS A 121 10.17 -14.13 10.82
N TRP A 122 9.00 -14.27 11.46
CA TRP A 122 7.77 -14.66 10.77
C TRP A 122 7.16 -13.49 10.01
N SER A 123 7.15 -12.31 10.60
CA SER A 123 6.69 -11.10 9.91
C SER A 123 7.59 -10.73 8.73
N GLU A 124 8.91 -10.86 8.88
CA GLU A 124 9.87 -10.66 7.80
C GLU A 124 9.68 -11.67 6.67
N LYS A 125 9.56 -12.97 6.99
CA LYS A 125 9.30 -14.03 6.00
C LYS A 125 7.97 -13.83 5.29
N PHE A 126 6.93 -13.42 6.02
CA PHE A 126 5.63 -13.08 5.42
C PHE A 126 5.77 -11.94 4.42
N LEU A 127 6.47 -10.88 4.82
CA LEU A 127 6.70 -9.69 4.00
C LEU A 127 7.44 -10.04 2.69
N CYS A 128 8.58 -10.75 2.81
CA CYS A 128 9.34 -11.21 1.65
C CYS A 128 8.49 -12.08 0.72
N ASN A 129 7.77 -13.05 1.27
CA ASN A 129 6.90 -13.91 0.48
C ASN A 129 5.77 -13.12 -0.18
N PHE A 130 5.23 -12.11 0.52
CA PHE A 130 4.16 -11.28 -0.01
C PHE A 130 4.63 -10.55 -1.27
N HIS A 131 5.73 -9.84 -1.19
CA HIS A 131 6.22 -8.99 -2.27
C HIS A 131 6.94 -9.75 -3.39
N ASN A 132 7.70 -10.81 -3.09
CA ASN A 132 8.44 -11.57 -4.10
C ASN A 132 7.56 -12.27 -5.13
N LYS A 133 6.24 -12.38 -4.89
CA LYS A 133 5.29 -12.88 -5.89
C LYS A 133 4.78 -11.81 -6.85
N ALA A 134 5.03 -10.54 -6.56
CA ALA A 134 4.70 -9.44 -7.47
C ALA A 134 5.62 -9.44 -8.69
N GLU A 135 5.17 -8.84 -9.78
CA GLU A 135 5.98 -8.60 -10.98
C GLU A 135 6.94 -7.42 -10.77
N ARG A 136 6.48 -6.36 -10.10
CA ARG A 136 7.27 -5.20 -9.67
C ARG A 136 6.88 -4.78 -8.27
N ILE A 137 7.88 -4.28 -7.54
CA ILE A 137 7.76 -3.82 -6.15
C ILE A 137 8.18 -2.35 -6.14
N LEU A 138 7.24 -1.45 -5.87
CA LEU A 138 7.52 -0.02 -5.81
C LEU A 138 8.08 0.35 -4.44
N ILE A 139 9.25 0.98 -4.43
CA ILE A 139 9.96 1.43 -3.24
C ILE A 139 10.23 2.92 -3.32
N THR A 140 10.44 3.59 -2.19
CA THR A 140 10.53 5.06 -2.15
C THR A 140 11.95 5.60 -2.11
N THR A 141 12.90 4.87 -1.53
CA THR A 141 14.28 5.32 -1.32
C THR A 141 15.28 4.19 -1.54
N GLU A 142 16.52 4.55 -1.83
CA GLU A 142 17.59 3.58 -1.98
C GLU A 142 17.95 2.91 -0.63
N SER A 143 17.92 3.64 0.48
CA SER A 143 18.10 3.05 1.80
C SER A 143 17.05 1.99 2.13
N MET A 144 15.80 2.18 1.68
CA MET A 144 14.76 1.15 1.80
C MET A 144 15.09 -0.08 0.94
N ARG A 145 15.66 0.11 -0.25
CA ARG A 145 16.11 -0.98 -1.13
C ARG A 145 17.13 -1.87 -0.40
N GLU A 146 18.16 -1.28 0.18
CA GLU A 146 19.20 -1.99 0.91
C GLU A 146 18.61 -2.80 2.09
N GLU A 147 17.72 -2.18 2.88
CA GLU A 147 17.02 -2.86 3.97
C GLU A 147 16.20 -4.06 3.48
N LEU A 148 15.50 -3.92 2.35
CA LEU A 148 14.66 -4.97 1.79
C LEU A 148 15.46 -6.12 1.18
N ILE A 149 16.61 -5.82 0.57
CA ILE A 149 17.57 -6.84 0.10
C ILE A 149 18.06 -7.66 1.31
N ALA A 150 18.43 -7.01 2.40
CA ALA A 150 18.88 -7.68 3.62
C ALA A 150 17.80 -8.60 4.22
N LEU A 151 16.50 -8.31 3.98
CA LEU A 151 15.39 -9.17 4.39
C LEU A 151 15.08 -10.31 3.40
N GLY A 152 15.68 -10.31 2.19
CA GLY A 152 15.46 -11.32 1.16
C GLY A 152 14.40 -10.96 0.13
N VAL A 153 14.08 -9.68 -0.04
CA VAL A 153 13.25 -9.19 -1.15
C VAL A 153 14.07 -9.14 -2.43
N ASP A 154 13.50 -9.62 -3.51
CA ASP A 154 14.16 -9.72 -4.83
C ASP A 154 14.43 -8.34 -5.42
N ASN A 155 15.72 -7.97 -5.46
CA ASN A 155 16.17 -6.67 -5.99
C ASN A 155 15.80 -6.46 -7.46
N SER A 156 15.76 -7.51 -8.29
CA SER A 156 15.44 -7.40 -9.72
C SER A 156 14.01 -6.93 -9.99
N LYS A 157 13.14 -7.03 -8.99
CA LYS A 157 11.74 -6.61 -9.05
C LYS A 157 11.51 -5.21 -8.47
N MET A 158 12.46 -4.67 -7.72
CA MET A 158 12.31 -3.38 -7.08
C MET A 158 12.49 -2.22 -8.06
N VAL A 159 11.53 -1.30 -8.06
CA VAL A 159 11.53 -0.07 -8.86
C VAL A 159 11.36 1.12 -7.93
N THR A 160 12.24 2.10 -8.06
CA THR A 160 12.15 3.33 -7.28
C THR A 160 10.97 4.18 -7.75
N TRP A 161 10.09 4.51 -6.82
CA TRP A 161 8.94 5.37 -7.01
C TRP A 161 8.96 6.50 -5.98
N THR A 162 9.39 7.68 -6.41
CA THR A 162 9.61 8.85 -5.53
C THR A 162 8.31 9.51 -5.04
N ARG A 163 7.14 8.96 -5.40
CA ARG A 163 5.78 9.43 -5.06
C ARG A 163 5.43 10.81 -5.63
N GLY A 164 6.38 11.49 -6.27
CA GLY A 164 6.18 12.86 -6.74
C GLY A 164 5.85 13.85 -5.61
N GLY A 165 6.01 15.13 -5.85
CA GLY A 165 5.53 16.22 -5.00
C GLY A 165 4.67 17.15 -5.84
N ASN A 166 3.53 17.57 -5.31
CA ASN A 166 2.80 18.65 -5.93
C ASN A 166 3.55 19.97 -5.67
N HIS A 167 4.52 20.30 -6.55
CA HIS A 167 5.30 21.53 -6.46
C HIS A 167 4.41 22.79 -6.46
N GLY A 168 3.20 22.70 -7.01
CA GLY A 168 2.23 23.79 -6.97
C GLY A 168 1.75 24.14 -5.56
N ALA A 169 1.64 23.14 -4.68
CA ALA A 169 1.23 23.34 -3.30
C ALA A 169 2.30 24.05 -2.44
N PHE A 170 3.56 24.06 -2.90
CA PHE A 170 4.69 24.71 -2.19
C PHE A 170 5.10 26.05 -2.78
N LYS A 171 4.42 26.54 -3.84
CA LYS A 171 4.77 27.80 -4.52
C LYS A 171 4.46 29.06 -3.72
N ASN A 172 3.69 28.99 -2.65
CA ASN A 172 3.49 30.09 -1.72
C ASN A 172 4.00 29.70 -0.32
N PRO A 173 5.27 30.00 0.02
CA PRO A 173 5.70 29.90 1.39
C PRO A 173 4.90 30.92 2.19
N ILE A 174 3.88 30.50 2.93
CA ILE A 174 3.33 31.33 4.00
C ILE A 174 4.52 31.56 4.92
N LYS A 175 5.01 32.84 4.95
CA LYS A 175 5.95 33.28 5.97
C LYS A 175 5.25 33.06 7.32
N ARG A 176 5.44 31.90 7.90
CA ARG A 176 5.14 31.71 9.31
C ARG A 176 6.31 32.37 10.05
N ASP A 177 6.04 33.44 10.73
CA ASP A 177 6.91 33.91 11.81
C ASP A 177 6.96 32.76 12.83
N LEU A 178 7.99 31.95 12.68
CA LEU A 178 8.24 30.85 13.62
C LEU A 178 8.79 31.48 14.89
N PRO A 179 8.14 31.38 16.05
CA PRO A 179 8.60 31.93 17.31
C PRO A 179 9.81 31.17 17.88
N TYR A 180 10.54 30.42 17.07
CA TYR A 180 11.70 29.66 17.49
C TYR A 180 12.98 30.38 17.07
N LYS A 181 13.57 31.13 17.98
CA LYS A 181 15.00 31.46 17.92
C LYS A 181 15.76 30.17 18.26
N ARG A 182 16.52 29.66 17.29
CA ARG A 182 17.51 28.58 17.59
C ARG A 182 18.53 29.16 18.58
N PRO A 183 18.93 28.35 19.58
CA PRO A 183 20.05 28.70 20.45
C PRO A 183 21.36 28.80 19.68
#